data_a1f4a36d52a268537b605da49687f27a
#
_entry.id   a1f4a36d52a268537b605da49687f27a
#
_cell.length_a   1.000
_cell.length_b   1.000
_cell.length_c   1.000
_cell.angle_alpha   90.00
_cell.angle_beta   90.00
_cell.angle_gamma   90.00
#
_symmetry.space_group_name_H-M   'P 1'
#
loop_
_entity.id
_entity.type
_entity.pdbx_description
1 polymer ?
#
loop_
_entity_poly.entity_id
_entity_poly.type
_entity_poly.pdbx_seq_one_letter_code
_entity_poly.pdbx_strand_id
1 'polypeptide(L)'
;MGLFCISLQAHYTARMLKAIVFDFDGVIVDSEPAHYRAFLQIAQPLGLTFSYEQYLKDYVGFDDRDAFRHIFTQLGRPAPDDAQLARLIEDKAQAFEDIVDQGMDTIPGVLDLIAQAKAEGFPIAIASGATRRDIDHILKGLKLSGGFDPIITADLVEYSKPDPTSYALAVKGLAARLPALNIQPGDCLAIEDTAAGIASARGAGLMALGLTTTGSADKLGQAQRVIPNLQGVTLEKLR
;
A
#
# COMPACT_ATOMS: atom_id res chain seq x y z
N MET A 1 16.85 -27.98 -34.22
CA MET A 1 16.14 -27.64 -32.99
C MET A 1 16.96 -26.58 -32.27
N GLY A 2 16.67 -25.30 -32.56
CA GLY A 2 17.42 -24.18 -32.01
C GLY A 2 16.72 -23.63 -30.76
N LEU A 3 17.42 -23.63 -29.65
CA LEU A 3 16.99 -22.93 -28.44
C LEU A 3 17.01 -21.43 -28.72
N PHE A 4 15.85 -20.82 -28.77
CA PHE A 4 15.70 -19.37 -28.65
C PHE A 4 15.96 -18.96 -27.20
N CYS A 5 17.20 -18.64 -26.89
CA CYS A 5 17.54 -17.92 -25.68
C CYS A 5 17.13 -16.47 -25.91
N ILE A 6 15.91 -16.11 -25.47
CA ILE A 6 15.46 -14.71 -25.50
C ILE A 6 16.21 -14.01 -24.37
N SER A 7 17.31 -13.35 -24.73
CA SER A 7 18.01 -12.38 -23.91
C SER A 7 17.08 -11.21 -23.62
N LEU A 8 16.50 -11.18 -22.41
CA LEU A 8 15.75 -10.04 -21.88
C LEU A 8 16.70 -8.96 -21.34
N GLN A 9 17.57 -8.45 -22.22
CA GLN A 9 18.29 -7.20 -22.00
C GLN A 9 17.56 -6.10 -22.79
N ALA A 10 16.43 -5.62 -22.27
CA ALA A 10 15.73 -4.48 -22.82
C ALA A 10 15.85 -3.27 -21.90
N HIS A 11 16.82 -2.39 -22.22
CA HIS A 11 16.77 -0.93 -22.00
C HIS A 11 16.53 -0.41 -20.57
N TYR A 12 17.25 -0.90 -19.60
CA TYR A 12 17.59 -0.10 -18.43
C TYR A 12 18.81 0.76 -18.81
N THR A 13 18.61 2.01 -19.19
CA THR A 13 19.68 3.01 -19.10
C THR A 13 20.16 2.99 -17.65
N ALA A 14 21.45 2.78 -17.43
CA ALA A 14 22.11 2.44 -16.18
C ALA A 14 21.94 3.51 -15.07
N ARG A 15 20.73 3.75 -14.60
CA ARG A 15 20.48 4.44 -13.35
C ARG A 15 20.50 3.41 -12.24
N MET A 16 21.46 3.51 -11.34
CA MET A 16 21.52 2.65 -10.17
C MET A 16 20.34 2.99 -9.24
N LEU A 17 19.55 1.98 -8.89
CA LEU A 17 18.51 2.11 -7.88
C LEU A 17 19.13 2.60 -6.56
N LYS A 18 18.59 3.69 -5.98
CA LYS A 18 19.09 4.29 -4.75
C LYS A 18 18.10 4.21 -3.59
N ALA A 19 16.80 4.00 -3.86
CA ALA A 19 15.79 3.88 -2.83
C ALA A 19 14.58 3.07 -3.29
N ILE A 20 13.84 2.50 -2.34
CA ILE A 20 12.54 1.89 -2.58
C ILE A 20 11.47 2.66 -1.80
N VAL A 21 10.36 2.96 -2.45
CA VAL A 21 9.16 3.53 -1.83
C VAL A 21 8.05 2.50 -1.91
N PHE A 22 7.68 1.94 -0.78
CA PHE A 22 6.60 0.96 -0.68
C PHE A 22 5.25 1.64 -0.56
N ASP A 23 4.24 1.16 -1.28
CA ASP A 23 2.89 1.25 -0.76
C ASP A 23 2.75 0.37 0.48
N PHE A 24 1.63 0.43 1.17
CA PHE A 24 1.45 -0.26 2.44
C PHE A 24 0.48 -1.44 2.32
N ASP A 25 -0.78 -1.15 2.03
CA ASP A 25 -1.84 -2.14 1.89
C ASP A 25 -1.67 -2.92 0.57
N GLY A 26 -1.73 -4.25 0.63
CA GLY A 26 -1.47 -5.10 -0.54
C GLY A 26 0.00 -5.19 -0.96
N VAL A 27 0.91 -4.45 -0.33
CA VAL A 27 2.36 -4.47 -0.61
C VAL A 27 3.18 -4.90 0.60
N ILE A 28 2.97 -4.30 1.77
CA ILE A 28 3.62 -4.72 3.02
C ILE A 28 2.73 -5.70 3.77
N VAL A 29 1.43 -5.38 3.90
CA VAL A 29 0.44 -6.19 4.61
C VAL A 29 -0.72 -6.55 3.71
N ASP A 30 -1.37 -7.68 4.00
CA ASP A 30 -2.68 -8.04 3.48
C ASP A 30 -3.74 -7.54 4.48
N SER A 31 -4.14 -6.27 4.36
CA SER A 31 -5.03 -5.61 5.30
C SER A 31 -6.52 -5.82 4.99
N GLU A 32 -6.88 -6.21 3.76
CA GLU A 32 -8.28 -6.34 3.35
C GLU A 32 -9.10 -7.33 4.21
N PRO A 33 -8.56 -8.50 4.62
CA PRO A 33 -9.29 -9.39 5.55
C PRO A 33 -9.56 -8.75 6.91
N ALA A 34 -8.66 -7.91 7.41
CA ALA A 34 -8.84 -7.19 8.66
C ALA A 34 -9.88 -6.07 8.54
N HIS A 35 -9.84 -5.29 7.46
CA HIS A 35 -10.86 -4.29 7.17
C HIS A 35 -12.25 -4.90 7.03
N TYR A 36 -12.38 -6.01 6.28
CA TYR A 36 -13.63 -6.76 6.17
C TYR A 36 -14.20 -7.16 7.54
N ARG A 37 -13.36 -7.75 8.39
CA ARG A 37 -13.77 -8.19 9.74
C ARG A 37 -14.20 -7.01 10.60
N ALA A 38 -13.48 -5.90 10.55
CA ALA A 38 -13.80 -4.68 11.28
C ALA A 38 -15.15 -4.09 10.82
N PHE A 39 -15.36 -3.93 9.51
CA PHE A 39 -16.66 -3.48 8.98
C PHE A 39 -17.81 -4.41 9.38
N LEU A 40 -17.59 -5.72 9.26
CA LEU A 40 -18.62 -6.70 9.61
C LEU A 40 -18.98 -6.64 11.08
N GLN A 41 -18.01 -6.43 11.97
CA GLN A 41 -18.23 -6.29 13.41
C GLN A 41 -19.12 -5.08 13.73
N ILE A 42 -19.01 -3.99 12.99
CA ILE A 42 -19.86 -2.80 13.17
C ILE A 42 -21.20 -2.93 12.45
N ALA A 43 -21.25 -3.60 11.30
CA ALA A 43 -22.46 -3.75 10.50
C ALA A 43 -23.46 -4.78 11.08
N GLN A 44 -22.96 -5.87 11.68
CA GLN A 44 -23.80 -6.95 12.24
C GLN A 44 -24.79 -6.47 13.30
N PRO A 45 -24.43 -5.66 14.30
CA PRO A 45 -25.40 -5.11 15.27
C PRO A 45 -26.44 -4.20 14.63
N LEU A 46 -26.15 -3.64 13.45
CA LEU A 46 -27.10 -2.83 12.68
C LEU A 46 -28.07 -3.68 11.85
N GLY A 47 -27.84 -5.00 11.76
CA GLY A 47 -28.67 -5.94 11.01
C GLY A 47 -28.17 -6.20 9.57
N LEU A 48 -26.95 -5.84 9.22
CA LEU A 48 -26.33 -6.14 7.94
C LEU A 48 -25.21 -7.16 8.07
N THR A 49 -25.23 -8.16 7.23
CA THR A 49 -24.14 -9.12 7.05
C THR A 49 -23.81 -9.22 5.57
N PHE A 50 -22.52 -9.40 5.24
CA PHE A 50 -22.04 -9.60 3.87
C PHE A 50 -20.86 -10.57 3.88
N SER A 51 -20.68 -11.31 2.79
CA SER A 51 -19.53 -12.20 2.62
C SER A 51 -18.26 -11.42 2.25
N TYR A 52 -17.09 -12.06 2.40
CA TYR A 52 -15.83 -11.46 1.96
C TYR A 52 -15.82 -11.16 0.46
N GLU A 53 -16.43 -12.01 -0.36
CA GLU A 53 -16.59 -11.77 -1.79
C GLU A 53 -17.44 -10.51 -2.08
N GLN A 54 -18.54 -10.32 -1.34
CA GLN A 54 -19.35 -9.10 -1.43
C GLN A 54 -18.56 -7.87 -0.99
N TYR A 55 -17.78 -7.99 0.10
CA TYR A 55 -16.92 -6.92 0.57
C TYR A 55 -15.93 -6.49 -0.51
N LEU A 56 -15.21 -7.43 -1.12
CA LEU A 56 -14.26 -7.15 -2.19
C LEU A 56 -14.90 -6.48 -3.41
N LYS A 57 -16.16 -6.79 -3.68
CA LYS A 57 -16.90 -6.22 -4.81
C LYS A 57 -17.46 -4.84 -4.53
N ASP A 58 -18.02 -4.63 -3.35
CA ASP A 58 -18.93 -3.52 -3.07
C ASP A 58 -18.30 -2.45 -2.15
N TYR A 59 -17.19 -2.77 -1.44
CA TYR A 59 -16.60 -1.88 -0.43
C TYR A 59 -15.14 -1.51 -0.68
N VAL A 60 -14.36 -2.39 -1.33
CA VAL A 60 -12.94 -2.10 -1.62
C VAL A 60 -12.81 -0.85 -2.47
N GLY A 61 -11.99 0.08 -2.02
CA GLY A 61 -11.80 1.39 -2.64
C GLY A 61 -12.69 2.51 -2.09
N PHE A 62 -13.63 2.20 -1.18
CA PHE A 62 -14.30 3.23 -0.39
C PHE A 62 -13.41 3.68 0.77
N ASP A 63 -13.51 4.95 1.14
CA ASP A 63 -13.11 5.36 2.47
C ASP A 63 -14.17 4.93 3.50
N ASP A 64 -13.84 4.98 4.79
CA ASP A 64 -14.74 4.54 5.85
C ASP A 64 -16.09 5.31 5.85
N ARG A 65 -16.10 6.57 5.43
CA ARG A 65 -17.32 7.40 5.34
C ARG A 65 -18.26 6.87 4.29
N ASP A 66 -17.73 6.61 3.11
CA ASP A 66 -18.52 6.13 1.98
C ASP A 66 -18.96 4.69 2.20
N ALA A 67 -18.13 3.86 2.82
CA ALA A 67 -18.50 2.50 3.22
C ALA A 67 -19.69 2.50 4.19
N PHE A 68 -19.69 3.34 5.23
CA PHE A 68 -20.82 3.42 6.16
C PHE A 68 -22.07 4.01 5.53
N ARG A 69 -21.96 5.02 4.66
CA ARG A 69 -23.10 5.52 3.88
C ARG A 69 -23.71 4.43 3.00
N HIS A 70 -22.86 3.62 2.39
CA HIS A 70 -23.31 2.47 1.58
C HIS A 70 -24.02 1.41 2.45
N ILE A 71 -23.48 1.08 3.63
CA ILE A 71 -24.13 0.17 4.61
C ILE A 71 -25.54 0.68 4.97
N PHE A 72 -25.69 1.96 5.29
CA PHE A 72 -27.00 2.52 5.63
C PHE A 72 -27.98 2.48 4.45
N THR A 73 -27.49 2.73 3.24
CA THR A 73 -28.28 2.61 2.01
C THR A 73 -28.77 1.18 1.82
N GLN A 74 -27.92 0.18 2.00
CA GLN A 74 -28.30 -1.23 1.90
C GLN A 74 -29.33 -1.65 2.97
N LEU A 75 -29.29 -1.06 4.15
CA LEU A 75 -30.27 -1.26 5.21
C LEU A 75 -31.60 -0.53 4.96
N GLY A 76 -31.72 0.27 3.89
CA GLY A 76 -32.88 1.11 3.64
C GLY A 76 -33.05 2.21 4.70
N ARG A 77 -31.97 2.63 5.35
CA ARG A 77 -31.96 3.67 6.40
C ARG A 77 -31.50 5.01 5.83
N PRO A 78 -31.92 6.14 6.44
CA PRO A 78 -31.31 7.44 6.14
C PRO A 78 -29.80 7.40 6.36
N ALA A 79 -29.06 8.17 5.57
CA ALA A 79 -27.62 8.32 5.78
C ALA A 79 -27.32 8.78 7.22
N PRO A 80 -26.25 8.28 7.85
CA PRO A 80 -25.86 8.70 9.19
C PRO A 80 -25.52 10.20 9.19
N ASP A 81 -25.90 10.90 10.24
CA ASP A 81 -25.42 12.26 10.47
C ASP A 81 -23.91 12.29 10.79
N ASP A 82 -23.32 13.47 10.81
CA ASP A 82 -21.87 13.60 11.01
C ASP A 82 -21.40 13.05 12.36
N ALA A 83 -22.19 13.20 13.43
CA ALA A 83 -21.85 12.71 14.75
C ALA A 83 -21.93 11.16 14.83
N GLN A 84 -22.95 10.60 14.21
CA GLN A 84 -23.11 9.14 14.09
C GLN A 84 -21.99 8.54 13.21
N LEU A 85 -21.71 9.18 12.09
CA LEU A 85 -20.64 8.74 11.16
C LEU A 85 -19.28 8.74 11.85
N ALA A 86 -18.96 9.82 12.60
CA ALA A 86 -17.70 9.89 13.33
C ALA A 86 -17.54 8.75 14.37
N ARG A 87 -18.65 8.39 15.07
CA ARG A 87 -18.62 7.26 16.00
C ARG A 87 -18.41 5.92 15.29
N LEU A 88 -19.12 5.67 14.18
CA LEU A 88 -18.98 4.43 13.43
C LEU A 88 -17.55 4.24 12.90
N ILE A 89 -16.91 5.33 12.45
CA ILE A 89 -15.53 5.33 11.98
C ILE A 89 -14.57 5.01 13.14
N GLU A 90 -14.76 5.66 14.30
CA GLU A 90 -13.90 5.38 15.47
C GLU A 90 -14.10 3.96 15.99
N ASP A 91 -15.35 3.47 16.07
CA ASP A 91 -15.65 2.10 16.49
C ASP A 91 -15.02 1.07 15.52
N LYS A 92 -15.05 1.36 14.20
CA LYS A 92 -14.38 0.52 13.20
C LYS A 92 -12.86 0.57 13.33
N ALA A 93 -12.29 1.75 13.58
CA ALA A 93 -10.85 1.89 13.78
C ALA A 93 -10.39 1.09 15.00
N GLN A 94 -11.13 1.14 16.11
CA GLN A 94 -10.82 0.33 17.29
C GLN A 94 -10.95 -1.17 17.00
N ALA A 95 -12.01 -1.60 16.30
CA ALA A 95 -12.19 -3.00 15.91
C ALA A 95 -11.06 -3.48 14.97
N PHE A 96 -10.58 -2.62 14.08
CA PHE A 96 -9.45 -2.91 13.22
C PHE A 96 -8.16 -3.10 14.02
N GLU A 97 -7.85 -2.19 14.96
CA GLU A 97 -6.69 -2.32 15.83
C GLU A 97 -6.74 -3.62 16.66
N ASP A 98 -7.89 -3.96 17.25
CA ASP A 98 -8.07 -5.19 18.01
C ASP A 98 -7.85 -6.46 17.15
N ILE A 99 -8.19 -6.39 15.86
CA ILE A 99 -7.96 -7.47 14.90
C ILE A 99 -6.47 -7.56 14.55
N VAL A 100 -5.83 -6.42 14.29
CA VAL A 100 -4.38 -6.34 14.00
C VAL A 100 -3.55 -6.87 15.16
N ASP A 101 -3.95 -6.62 16.41
CA ASP A 101 -3.26 -7.12 17.61
C ASP A 101 -3.30 -8.66 17.74
N GLN A 102 -4.27 -9.33 17.09
CA GLN A 102 -4.31 -10.79 17.00
C GLN A 102 -3.32 -11.37 15.96
N GLY A 103 -2.73 -10.51 15.15
CA GLY A 103 -1.79 -10.83 14.07
C GLY A 103 -2.34 -10.42 12.70
N MET A 104 -1.43 -9.99 11.84
CA MET A 104 -1.72 -9.60 10.47
C MET A 104 -0.76 -10.29 9.51
N ASP A 105 -1.29 -10.78 8.40
CA ASP A 105 -0.47 -11.40 7.36
C ASP A 105 0.28 -10.32 6.57
N THR A 106 1.52 -10.66 6.21
CA THR A 106 2.35 -9.82 5.35
C THR A 106 2.42 -10.40 3.94
N ILE A 107 2.63 -9.56 2.96
CA ILE A 107 2.81 -10.02 1.58
C ILE A 107 4.07 -10.88 1.49
N PRO A 108 3.99 -12.09 0.86
CA PRO A 108 5.11 -13.01 0.80
C PRO A 108 6.39 -12.37 0.24
N GLY A 109 7.50 -12.48 0.99
CA GLY A 109 8.82 -11.97 0.63
C GLY A 109 9.09 -10.51 1.03
N VAL A 110 8.09 -9.75 1.48
CA VAL A 110 8.29 -8.34 1.85
C VAL A 110 9.22 -8.18 3.05
N LEU A 111 9.06 -9.02 4.08
CA LEU A 111 9.90 -8.95 5.28
C LEU A 111 11.38 -9.23 4.96
N ASP A 112 11.64 -10.18 4.05
CA ASP A 112 13.00 -10.50 3.61
C ASP A 112 13.63 -9.33 2.86
N LEU A 113 12.87 -8.68 1.97
CA LEU A 113 13.36 -7.52 1.22
C LEU A 113 13.63 -6.32 2.16
N ILE A 114 12.73 -6.05 3.11
CA ILE A 114 12.91 -5.01 4.12
C ILE A 114 14.14 -5.30 5.00
N ALA A 115 14.31 -6.56 5.43
CA ALA A 115 15.46 -6.95 6.24
C ALA A 115 16.79 -6.77 5.48
N GLN A 116 16.85 -7.13 4.19
CA GLN A 116 18.01 -6.87 3.33
C GLN A 116 18.28 -5.38 3.20
N ALA A 117 17.25 -4.56 2.93
CA ALA A 117 17.40 -3.11 2.81
C ALA A 117 17.99 -2.51 4.10
N LYS A 118 17.47 -2.91 5.26
CA LYS A 118 17.99 -2.46 6.56
C LYS A 118 19.44 -2.88 6.80
N ALA A 119 19.76 -4.15 6.50
CA ALA A 119 21.11 -4.69 6.70
C ALA A 119 22.17 -3.98 5.84
N GLU A 120 21.78 -3.57 4.62
CA GLU A 120 22.67 -2.83 3.70
C GLU A 120 22.62 -1.30 3.91
N GLY A 121 21.81 -0.77 4.83
CA GLY A 121 21.58 0.66 4.95
C GLY A 121 20.95 1.28 3.72
N PHE A 122 20.20 0.48 2.95
CA PHE A 122 19.55 0.91 1.73
C PHE A 122 18.27 1.70 2.06
N PRO A 123 18.08 2.91 1.50
CA PRO A 123 16.98 3.78 1.86
C PRO A 123 15.62 3.19 1.47
N ILE A 124 14.70 3.13 2.42
CA ILE A 124 13.32 2.72 2.21
C ILE A 124 12.34 3.69 2.84
N ALA A 125 11.24 3.95 2.14
CA ALA A 125 10.16 4.83 2.55
C ALA A 125 8.80 4.17 2.33
N ILE A 126 7.76 4.76 2.93
CA ILE A 126 6.36 4.39 2.68
C ILE A 126 5.64 5.59 2.05
N ALA A 127 4.75 5.33 1.06
CA ALA A 127 3.78 6.26 0.53
C ALA A 127 2.43 5.56 0.41
N SER A 128 1.53 5.79 1.37
CA SER A 128 0.27 5.06 1.54
C SER A 128 -0.95 5.96 1.57
N GLY A 129 -2.10 5.39 1.20
CA GLY A 129 -3.42 5.97 1.42
C GLY A 129 -4.01 5.69 2.80
N ALA A 130 -3.34 4.89 3.65
CA ALA A 130 -3.74 4.63 5.02
C ALA A 130 -3.42 5.81 5.95
N THR A 131 -4.07 5.85 7.12
CA THR A 131 -3.81 6.86 8.14
C THR A 131 -2.49 6.59 8.86
N ARG A 132 -1.93 7.63 9.46
CA ARG A 132 -0.71 7.48 10.28
C ARG A 132 -0.94 6.53 11.46
N ARG A 133 -2.12 6.58 12.08
CA ARG A 133 -2.51 5.72 13.19
C ARG A 133 -2.44 4.24 12.79
N ASP A 134 -3.06 3.86 11.68
CA ASP A 134 -3.10 2.47 11.23
C ASP A 134 -1.70 1.95 10.90
N ILE A 135 -0.91 2.73 10.15
CA ILE A 135 0.46 2.34 9.78
C ILE A 135 1.34 2.15 11.01
N ASP A 136 1.34 3.09 11.95
CA ASP A 136 2.17 2.99 13.15
C ASP A 136 1.76 1.79 14.02
N HIS A 137 0.45 1.50 14.13
CA HIS A 137 -0.07 0.37 14.87
C HIS A 137 0.40 -0.96 14.25
N ILE A 138 0.21 -1.12 12.94
CA ILE A 138 0.63 -2.32 12.20
C ILE A 138 2.15 -2.52 12.25
N LEU A 139 2.93 -1.46 11.95
CA LEU A 139 4.40 -1.54 11.98
C LEU A 139 4.94 -1.93 13.36
N LYS A 140 4.28 -1.47 14.44
CA LYS A 140 4.61 -1.87 15.81
C LYS A 140 4.35 -3.36 16.03
N GLY A 141 3.18 -3.87 15.62
CA GLY A 141 2.82 -5.29 15.70
C GLY A 141 3.80 -6.19 14.94
N LEU A 142 4.22 -5.75 13.75
CA LEU A 142 5.19 -6.45 12.91
C LEU A 142 6.66 -6.27 13.36
N LYS A 143 6.94 -5.48 14.39
CA LYS A 143 8.29 -5.11 14.86
C LYS A 143 9.14 -4.41 13.78
N LEU A 144 8.48 -3.64 12.93
CA LEU A 144 9.10 -2.89 11.84
C LEU A 144 9.21 -1.38 12.13
N SER A 145 8.82 -0.93 13.33
CA SER A 145 8.93 0.48 13.74
C SER A 145 10.35 1.01 13.52
N GLY A 146 10.47 2.24 13.01
CA GLY A 146 11.77 2.87 12.72
C GLY A 146 12.50 2.31 11.50
N GLY A 147 11.87 1.45 10.69
CA GLY A 147 12.47 0.87 9.49
C GLY A 147 12.32 1.71 8.23
N PHE A 148 11.38 2.62 8.21
CA PHE A 148 11.03 3.43 7.05
C PHE A 148 11.16 4.90 7.39
N ASP A 149 11.77 5.67 6.50
CA ASP A 149 11.91 7.12 6.67
C ASP A 149 12.16 7.82 5.32
N PRO A 150 11.17 8.62 4.83
CA PRO A 150 9.91 9.00 5.50
C PRO A 150 8.76 7.99 5.38
N ILE A 151 7.72 8.20 6.17
CA ILE A 151 6.41 7.58 6.02
C ILE A 151 5.43 8.69 5.62
N ILE A 152 4.91 8.63 4.41
CA ILE A 152 3.88 9.53 3.89
C ILE A 152 2.53 8.82 3.94
N THR A 153 1.57 9.44 4.61
CA THR A 153 0.25 8.89 4.90
C THR A 153 -0.85 9.76 4.28
N ALA A 154 -2.10 9.30 4.27
CA ALA A 154 -3.23 10.08 3.81
C ALA A 154 -3.35 11.45 4.50
N ASP A 155 -2.96 11.52 5.79
CA ASP A 155 -3.03 12.76 6.57
C ASP A 155 -2.08 13.87 6.09
N LEU A 156 -1.10 13.55 5.25
CA LEU A 156 -0.07 14.45 4.76
C LEU A 156 -0.33 14.98 3.34
N VAL A 157 -1.38 14.51 2.68
CA VAL A 157 -1.72 14.86 1.30
C VAL A 157 -3.17 15.32 1.18
N GLU A 158 -3.43 16.25 0.28
CA GLU A 158 -4.78 16.77 0.01
C GLU A 158 -5.55 15.83 -0.91
N TYR A 159 -4.86 15.21 -1.87
CA TYR A 159 -5.46 14.32 -2.87
C TYR A 159 -4.87 12.92 -2.78
N SER A 160 -5.76 11.94 -2.83
CA SER A 160 -5.39 10.53 -2.87
C SER A 160 -4.77 10.13 -4.21
N LYS A 161 -4.08 8.98 -4.26
CA LYS A 161 -3.65 8.35 -5.51
C LYS A 161 -4.86 8.25 -6.47
N PRO A 162 -4.71 8.61 -7.75
CA PRO A 162 -3.48 8.68 -8.54
C PRO A 162 -2.72 10.01 -8.51
N ASP A 163 -3.06 10.97 -7.64
CA ASP A 163 -2.26 12.18 -7.50
C ASP A 163 -0.81 11.83 -7.10
N PRO A 164 0.24 12.44 -7.72
CA PRO A 164 1.62 12.06 -7.50
C PRO A 164 2.21 12.54 -6.16
N THR A 165 1.50 13.34 -5.39
CA THR A 165 2.02 14.08 -4.22
C THR A 165 2.62 13.16 -3.17
N SER A 166 1.99 12.02 -2.86
CA SER A 166 2.49 11.10 -1.82
C SER A 166 3.88 10.55 -2.16
N TYR A 167 4.09 10.09 -3.40
CA TYR A 167 5.39 9.61 -3.86
C TYR A 167 6.41 10.73 -4.02
N ALA A 168 6.00 11.89 -4.50
CA ALA A 168 6.89 13.06 -4.61
C ALA A 168 7.41 13.51 -3.23
N LEU A 169 6.54 13.53 -2.20
CA LEU A 169 6.92 13.82 -0.81
C LEU A 169 7.87 12.76 -0.25
N ALA A 170 7.65 11.48 -0.54
CA ALA A 170 8.55 10.40 -0.12
C ALA A 170 9.95 10.60 -0.68
N VAL A 171 10.09 10.86 -1.99
CA VAL A 171 11.38 11.13 -2.63
C VAL A 171 12.04 12.38 -2.05
N LYS A 172 11.26 13.47 -1.88
CA LYS A 172 11.76 14.72 -1.27
C LYS A 172 12.31 14.48 0.15
N GLY A 173 11.60 13.68 0.95
CA GLY A 173 12.04 13.33 2.30
C GLY A 173 13.33 12.50 2.29
N LEU A 174 13.43 11.48 1.42
CA LEU A 174 14.65 10.68 1.24
C LEU A 174 15.85 11.56 0.84
N ALA A 175 15.66 12.43 -0.17
CA ALA A 175 16.72 13.33 -0.65
C ALA A 175 17.19 14.32 0.43
N ALA A 176 16.25 14.86 1.23
CA ALA A 176 16.58 15.79 2.32
C ALA A 176 17.37 15.12 3.45
N ARG A 177 17.07 13.86 3.76
CA ARG A 177 17.75 13.11 4.83
C ARG A 177 19.11 12.55 4.42
N LEU A 178 19.27 12.25 3.13
CA LEU A 178 20.44 11.58 2.57
C LEU A 178 21.05 12.41 1.40
N PRO A 179 21.45 13.67 1.65
CA PRO A 179 21.89 14.59 0.59
C PRO A 179 23.11 14.06 -0.18
N ALA A 180 23.98 13.29 0.48
CA ALA A 180 25.15 12.68 -0.16
C ALA A 180 24.81 11.68 -1.28
N LEU A 181 23.61 11.05 -1.23
CA LEU A 181 23.17 10.10 -2.25
C LEU A 181 22.59 10.80 -3.49
N ASN A 182 22.29 12.11 -3.43
CA ASN A 182 21.67 12.87 -4.53
C ASN A 182 20.51 12.08 -5.18
N ILE A 183 19.54 11.65 -4.35
CA ILE A 183 18.40 10.83 -4.79
C ILE A 183 17.47 11.67 -5.67
N GLN A 184 17.19 11.18 -6.87
CA GLN A 184 16.24 11.76 -7.81
C GLN A 184 15.06 10.81 -8.00
N PRO A 185 13.88 11.28 -8.43
CA PRO A 185 12.71 10.40 -8.63
C PRO A 185 13.02 9.16 -9.49
N GLY A 186 13.74 9.32 -10.59
CA GLY A 186 14.11 8.21 -11.47
C GLY A 186 15.13 7.22 -10.89
N ASP A 187 15.71 7.49 -9.73
CA ASP A 187 16.60 6.58 -8.98
C ASP A 187 15.79 5.76 -7.94
N CYS A 188 14.46 5.97 -7.85
CA CYS A 188 13.59 5.32 -6.89
C CYS A 188 12.67 4.31 -7.57
N LEU A 189 12.44 3.18 -6.90
CA LEU A 189 11.46 2.16 -7.28
C LEU A 189 10.26 2.23 -6.34
N ALA A 190 9.07 2.47 -6.88
CA ALA A 190 7.83 2.26 -6.18
C ALA A 190 7.44 0.78 -6.28
N ILE A 191 6.95 0.19 -5.19
CA ILE A 191 6.32 -1.13 -5.17
C ILE A 191 4.85 -0.92 -4.83
N GLU A 192 3.96 -1.36 -5.71
CA GLU A 192 2.53 -1.03 -5.73
C GLU A 192 1.69 -2.21 -6.23
N ASP A 193 0.42 -2.25 -5.84
CA ASP A 193 -0.52 -3.29 -6.22
C ASP A 193 -1.78 -2.76 -6.92
N THR A 194 -1.92 -1.42 -7.03
CA THR A 194 -3.06 -0.76 -7.66
C THR A 194 -2.67 0.06 -8.90
N ALA A 195 -3.61 0.17 -9.86
CA ALA A 195 -3.44 1.02 -11.03
C ALA A 195 -3.29 2.51 -10.65
N ALA A 196 -4.05 2.96 -9.65
CA ALA A 196 -3.99 4.33 -9.17
C ALA A 196 -2.65 4.65 -8.52
N GLY A 197 -2.12 3.73 -7.70
CA GLY A 197 -0.83 3.90 -7.07
C GLY A 197 0.33 3.86 -8.06
N ILE A 198 0.29 2.96 -9.04
CA ILE A 198 1.28 2.95 -10.13
C ILE A 198 1.25 4.27 -10.92
N ALA A 199 0.04 4.78 -11.23
CA ALA A 199 -0.08 6.07 -11.91
C ALA A 199 0.49 7.22 -11.06
N SER A 200 0.24 7.23 -9.75
CA SER A 200 0.79 8.18 -8.78
C SER A 200 2.33 8.14 -8.77
N ALA A 201 2.91 6.95 -8.61
CA ALA A 201 4.37 6.76 -8.61
C ALA A 201 5.02 7.21 -9.92
N ARG A 202 4.41 6.83 -11.06
CA ARG A 202 4.87 7.23 -12.40
C ARG A 202 4.74 8.74 -12.60
N GLY A 203 3.64 9.34 -12.14
CA GLY A 203 3.42 10.79 -12.16
C GLY A 203 4.47 11.56 -11.36
N ALA A 204 4.96 10.99 -10.26
CA ALA A 204 6.07 11.53 -9.47
C ALA A 204 7.47 11.25 -10.08
N GLY A 205 7.54 10.49 -11.18
CA GLY A 205 8.79 10.20 -11.90
C GLY A 205 9.55 8.96 -11.42
N LEU A 206 8.95 8.11 -10.58
CA LEU A 206 9.55 6.87 -10.09
C LEU A 206 9.40 5.74 -11.15
N MET A 207 10.26 4.75 -11.02
CA MET A 207 9.99 3.42 -11.58
C MET A 207 8.91 2.73 -10.75
N ALA A 208 8.13 1.81 -11.35
CA ALA A 208 7.10 1.08 -10.63
C ALA A 208 7.18 -0.43 -10.89
N LEU A 209 7.17 -1.21 -9.81
CA LEU A 209 6.98 -2.65 -9.78
C LEU A 209 5.55 -2.92 -9.29
N GLY A 210 4.74 -3.57 -10.12
CA GLY A 210 3.37 -3.94 -9.77
C GLY A 210 3.31 -5.32 -9.12
N LEU A 211 2.51 -5.46 -8.05
CA LEU A 211 2.16 -6.73 -7.43
C LEU A 211 0.70 -7.09 -7.74
N THR A 212 0.41 -8.36 -8.05
CA THR A 212 -0.98 -8.81 -8.29
C THR A 212 -1.64 -9.33 -7.01
N THR A 213 -1.37 -8.70 -5.89
CA THR A 213 -1.90 -9.07 -4.57
C THR A 213 -3.38 -8.70 -4.41
N THR A 214 -3.78 -7.50 -4.90
CA THR A 214 -5.15 -7.00 -4.78
C THR A 214 -5.92 -7.07 -6.12
N GLY A 215 -5.21 -7.17 -7.24
CA GLY A 215 -5.84 -7.13 -8.56
C GLY A 215 -5.14 -7.93 -9.63
N SER A 216 -5.70 -7.90 -10.84
CA SER A 216 -5.16 -8.62 -11.99
C SER A 216 -4.08 -7.83 -12.72
N ALA A 217 -3.12 -8.54 -13.33
CA ALA A 217 -1.95 -7.96 -13.99
C ALA A 217 -2.29 -7.00 -15.15
N ASP A 218 -3.42 -7.20 -15.83
CA ASP A 218 -3.88 -6.34 -16.92
C ASP A 218 -4.18 -4.91 -16.48
N LYS A 219 -4.59 -4.72 -15.21
CA LYS A 219 -4.82 -3.40 -14.62
C LYS A 219 -3.54 -2.65 -14.27
N LEU A 220 -2.41 -3.35 -14.15
CA LEU A 220 -1.12 -2.82 -13.73
C LEU A 220 -0.19 -2.45 -14.90
N GLY A 221 -0.73 -2.30 -16.11
CA GLY A 221 0.03 -2.12 -17.36
C GLY A 221 0.95 -0.90 -17.45
N GLN A 222 0.86 0.07 -16.53
CA GLN A 222 1.78 1.19 -16.45
C GLN A 222 3.05 0.89 -15.62
N ALA A 223 3.11 -0.23 -14.91
CA ALA A 223 4.30 -0.68 -14.22
C ALA A 223 5.36 -1.16 -15.24
N GLN A 224 6.64 -0.97 -14.94
CA GLN A 224 7.73 -1.52 -15.77
C GLN A 224 7.78 -3.04 -15.70
N ARG A 225 7.35 -3.61 -14.58
CA ARG A 225 7.28 -5.04 -14.36
C ARG A 225 6.12 -5.36 -13.42
N VAL A 226 5.47 -6.50 -13.62
CA VAL A 226 4.40 -7.02 -12.76
C VAL A 226 4.79 -8.42 -12.30
N ILE A 227 4.64 -8.70 -11.01
CA ILE A 227 4.94 -9.99 -10.38
C ILE A 227 3.84 -10.34 -9.36
N PRO A 228 3.66 -11.62 -8.98
CA PRO A 228 2.62 -12.00 -8.04
C PRO A 228 2.82 -11.45 -6.62
N ASN A 229 4.04 -11.49 -6.12
CA ASN A 229 4.46 -11.04 -4.79
C ASN A 229 5.98 -10.86 -4.74
N LEU A 230 6.55 -10.59 -3.57
CA LEU A 230 7.98 -10.34 -3.39
C LEU A 230 8.80 -11.59 -3.02
N GLN A 231 8.22 -12.78 -3.07
CA GLN A 231 8.93 -14.02 -2.73
C GLN A 231 10.15 -14.24 -3.65
N GLY A 232 11.33 -14.35 -3.05
CA GLY A 232 12.60 -14.53 -3.76
C GLY A 232 13.09 -13.29 -4.52
N VAL A 233 12.46 -12.12 -4.32
CA VAL A 233 12.97 -10.82 -4.76
C VAL A 233 14.07 -10.37 -3.80
N THR A 234 15.20 -9.94 -4.34
CA THR A 234 16.34 -9.42 -3.56
C THR A 234 16.71 -8.03 -4.06
N LEU A 235 17.39 -7.24 -3.23
CA LEU A 235 17.91 -5.92 -3.65
C LEU A 235 18.81 -6.02 -4.88
N GLU A 236 19.62 -7.06 -4.99
CA GLU A 236 20.48 -7.30 -6.15
C GLU A 236 19.68 -7.45 -7.45
N LYS A 237 18.52 -8.14 -7.40
CA LYS A 237 17.64 -8.32 -8.57
C LYS A 237 16.86 -7.08 -8.95
N LEU A 238 16.77 -6.09 -8.06
CA LEU A 238 16.09 -4.82 -8.28
C LEU A 238 17.05 -3.73 -8.78
N ARG A 239 18.34 -3.87 -8.53
CA ARG A 239 19.43 -2.99 -9.03
C ARG A 239 19.77 -3.28 -10.48
#